data_2b94bf8bd6301551760fce1874114325
#
_entry.id   2b94bf8bd6301551760fce1874114325
#
_cell.length_a   1.000
_cell.length_b   1.000
_cell.length_c   1.000
_cell.angle_alpha   90.00
_cell.angle_beta   90.00
_cell.angle_gamma   90.00
#
_symmetry.space_group_name_H-M   'P 1'
#
loop_
_entity.id
_entity.type
_entity.pdbx_description
1 polymer ?
#
loop_
_entity_poly.entity_id
_entity_poly.type
_entity_poly.pdbx_seq_one_letter_code
_entity_poly.pdbx_strand_id
1 'polypeptide(L)'
;MDTKLKSRRKLGIFLIIVTILSAAYVMLYNYDVIYEKAVEEAQKTYTTSLSDREYLESFLEFSYILYNQEISSKTGEAKMSQDEINDVADVWMEDYEALYPYLDYRIEDGSGTVLGRSTANTGNGLTDDSFKEYAFGMVLTYDEHGNPDVKVVKSGEKTAQSIVLRKIIDNWSETVEDATHGELKTPKNRTYIYGMKKSSIEQYLNQWYWFGDEAPNDAWYMMLACMAAVCVAAWIFAQSETLKIGDGKIFRQPFEVVFVVASITLGILDDKLNWIITREEGLPQPMDFAIWVGVFAVTYWVTTCISAVQKIGLRKYVTERTLVWRLWKALREEAPAAAERVGRDGGRLYRNVKNWPTEYMRLLQTLILPIKEVRQSCGSYW
;
A
#
# COMPACT_ATOMS: atom_id res chain seq x y z
N MET A 1 -6.26 38.48 -38.56
CA MET A 1 -7.01 37.79 -37.51
C MET A 1 -6.35 36.49 -37.06
N ASP A 2 -5.61 35.80 -37.89
CA ASP A 2 -4.97 34.50 -37.62
C ASP A 2 -3.80 34.53 -36.61
N THR A 3 -3.00 35.59 -36.61
CA THR A 3 -1.81 35.68 -35.71
C THR A 3 -2.17 35.78 -34.23
N LYS A 4 -3.22 36.53 -33.86
CA LYS A 4 -3.72 36.62 -32.48
C LYS A 4 -4.31 35.29 -32.00
N LEU A 5 -4.96 34.55 -32.86
CA LEU A 5 -5.54 33.23 -32.54
C LEU A 5 -4.45 32.16 -32.31
N LYS A 6 -3.39 32.16 -33.14
CA LYS A 6 -2.21 31.30 -32.98
C LYS A 6 -1.45 31.62 -31.67
N SER A 7 -1.33 32.88 -31.31
CA SER A 7 -0.66 33.31 -30.06
C SER A 7 -1.42 32.82 -28.81
N ARG A 8 -2.77 32.94 -28.79
CA ARG A 8 -3.59 32.47 -27.66
C ARG A 8 -3.56 30.95 -27.47
N ARG A 9 -3.54 30.21 -28.56
CA ARG A 9 -3.41 28.74 -28.51
C ARG A 9 -2.04 28.30 -27.98
N LYS A 10 -0.97 29.00 -28.36
CA LYS A 10 0.39 28.75 -27.82
C LYS A 10 0.41 29.04 -26.32
N LEU A 11 -0.21 30.12 -25.86
CA LEU A 11 -0.32 30.42 -24.43
C LEU A 11 -1.08 29.33 -23.69
N GLY A 12 -2.18 28.80 -24.25
CA GLY A 12 -2.91 27.70 -23.66
C GLY A 12 -2.06 26.45 -23.50
N ILE A 13 -1.32 26.06 -24.55
CA ILE A 13 -0.40 24.91 -24.48
C ILE A 13 0.71 25.14 -23.43
N PHE A 14 1.27 26.34 -23.37
CA PHE A 14 2.28 26.68 -22.36
C PHE A 14 1.71 26.54 -20.94
N LEU A 15 0.50 27.04 -20.66
CA LEU A 15 -0.14 26.91 -19.37
C LEU A 15 -0.39 25.43 -18.99
N ILE A 16 -0.80 24.58 -19.95
CA ILE A 16 -0.94 23.14 -19.73
C ILE A 16 0.38 22.52 -19.29
N ILE A 17 1.46 22.80 -20.03
CA ILE A 17 2.79 22.26 -19.73
C ILE A 17 3.25 22.72 -18.33
N VAL A 18 3.12 24.01 -18.03
CA VAL A 18 3.50 24.56 -16.72
C VAL A 18 2.72 23.88 -15.59
N THR A 19 1.41 23.72 -15.74
CA THR A 19 0.57 23.06 -14.73
C THR A 19 1.02 21.62 -14.44
N ILE A 20 1.23 20.83 -15.50
CA ILE A 20 1.64 19.43 -15.38
C ILE A 20 3.05 19.32 -14.76
N LEU A 21 4.01 20.11 -15.25
CA LEU A 21 5.38 20.09 -14.73
C LEU A 21 5.46 20.57 -13.28
N SER A 22 4.65 21.59 -12.91
CA SER A 22 4.60 22.08 -11.52
C SER A 22 4.04 21.02 -10.58
N ALA A 23 2.98 20.32 -10.96
CA ALA A 23 2.41 19.25 -10.15
C ALA A 23 3.40 18.07 -9.98
N ALA A 24 4.08 17.67 -11.07
CA ALA A 24 5.11 16.64 -11.03
C ALA A 24 6.29 17.05 -10.13
N TYR A 25 6.73 18.29 -10.22
CA TYR A 25 7.80 18.82 -9.37
C TYR A 25 7.41 18.84 -7.88
N VAL A 26 6.19 19.23 -7.55
CA VAL A 26 5.69 19.22 -6.17
C VAL A 26 5.70 17.81 -5.59
N MET A 27 5.32 16.78 -6.37
CA MET A 27 5.40 15.38 -5.91
C MET A 27 6.84 14.99 -5.58
N LEU A 28 7.79 15.26 -6.49
CA LEU A 28 9.19 14.89 -6.29
C LEU A 28 9.84 15.64 -5.13
N TYR A 29 9.54 16.94 -5.00
CA TYR A 29 10.11 17.77 -3.94
C TYR A 29 9.76 17.29 -2.53
N ASN A 30 8.65 16.57 -2.39
CA ASN A 30 8.19 16.06 -1.11
C ASN A 30 8.52 14.58 -0.87
N TYR A 31 9.29 13.92 -1.75
CA TYR A 31 9.61 12.50 -1.59
C TYR A 31 10.33 12.22 -0.27
N ASP A 32 11.33 13.01 0.08
CA ASP A 32 12.08 12.83 1.33
C ASP A 32 11.15 12.88 2.55
N VAL A 33 10.25 13.87 2.59
CA VAL A 33 9.30 14.03 3.70
C VAL A 33 8.30 12.85 3.76
N ILE A 34 7.82 12.41 2.60
CA ILE A 34 6.88 11.28 2.51
C ILE A 34 7.58 9.99 2.95
N TYR A 35 8.82 9.78 2.50
CA TYR A 35 9.62 8.62 2.85
C TYR A 35 9.92 8.57 4.35
N GLU A 36 10.42 9.68 4.95
CA GLU A 36 10.69 9.77 6.39
C GLU A 36 9.44 9.42 7.22
N LYS A 37 8.28 9.93 6.84
CA LYS A 37 7.01 9.60 7.51
C LYS A 37 6.59 8.15 7.29
N ALA A 38 6.80 7.60 6.10
CA ALA A 38 6.52 6.20 5.83
C ALA A 38 7.38 5.28 6.72
N VAL A 39 8.67 5.60 6.84
CA VAL A 39 9.61 4.90 7.73
C VAL A 39 9.16 5.02 9.19
N GLU A 40 8.80 6.22 9.65
CA GLU A 40 8.34 6.43 11.02
C GLU A 40 7.05 5.63 11.32
N GLU A 41 6.09 5.63 10.40
CA GLU A 41 4.82 4.90 10.55
C GLU A 41 5.04 3.40 10.50
N ALA A 42 5.89 2.91 9.58
CA ALA A 42 6.28 1.50 9.50
C ALA A 42 6.99 1.04 10.78
N GLN A 43 7.94 1.83 11.30
CA GLN A 43 8.62 1.53 12.56
C GLN A 43 7.66 1.44 13.75
N LYS A 44 6.72 2.39 13.84
CA LYS A 44 5.71 2.38 14.89
C LYS A 44 4.82 1.14 14.79
N THR A 45 4.36 0.84 13.59
CA THR A 45 3.52 -0.33 13.32
C THR A 45 4.28 -1.62 13.65
N TYR A 46 5.50 -1.78 13.14
CA TYR A 46 6.34 -2.94 13.40
C TYR A 46 6.67 -3.10 14.89
N THR A 47 7.04 -2.01 15.58
CA THR A 47 7.31 -2.07 17.04
C THR A 47 6.07 -2.51 17.83
N THR A 48 4.88 -2.13 17.37
CA THR A 48 3.62 -2.58 17.96
C THR A 48 3.37 -4.06 17.64
N SER A 49 3.58 -4.46 16.38
CA SER A 49 3.39 -5.84 15.92
C SER A 49 4.32 -6.84 16.58
N LEU A 50 5.56 -6.45 16.99
CA LEU A 50 6.48 -7.30 17.76
C LEU A 50 5.88 -7.83 19.06
N SER A 51 4.81 -7.23 19.55
CA SER A 51 4.03 -7.72 20.69
C SER A 51 2.80 -8.54 20.29
N ASP A 52 2.55 -8.73 19.00
CA ASP A 52 1.46 -9.54 18.49
C ASP A 52 1.80 -11.04 18.58
N ARG A 53 0.79 -11.87 18.44
CA ARG A 53 0.90 -13.33 18.60
C ARG A 53 2.01 -13.94 17.73
N GLU A 54 2.04 -13.58 16.48
CA GLU A 54 2.92 -14.14 15.46
C GLU A 54 4.41 -13.96 15.82
N TYR A 55 4.79 -12.73 16.16
CA TYR A 55 6.17 -12.45 16.59
C TYR A 55 6.53 -13.03 17.96
N LEU A 56 5.55 -13.13 18.87
CA LEU A 56 5.78 -13.77 20.16
C LEU A 56 6.06 -15.28 20.01
N GLU A 57 5.39 -15.95 19.08
CA GLU A 57 5.67 -17.32 18.68
C GLU A 57 7.10 -17.44 18.13
N SER A 58 7.51 -16.57 17.21
CA SER A 58 8.88 -16.56 16.68
C SER A 58 9.97 -16.38 17.75
N PHE A 59 9.76 -15.56 18.77
CA PHE A 59 10.72 -15.45 19.88
C PHE A 59 10.80 -16.71 20.75
N LEU A 60 9.70 -17.45 20.89
CA LEU A 60 9.72 -18.76 21.53
C LEU A 60 10.52 -19.75 20.68
N GLU A 61 10.31 -19.79 19.38
CA GLU A 61 11.05 -20.61 18.41
C GLU A 61 12.56 -20.30 18.46
N PHE A 62 12.94 -19.02 18.49
CA PHE A 62 14.33 -18.59 18.61
C PHE A 62 14.99 -19.09 19.90
N SER A 63 14.25 -19.21 20.99
CA SER A 63 14.79 -19.77 22.23
C SER A 63 15.17 -21.24 22.10
N TYR A 64 14.41 -22.03 21.32
CA TYR A 64 14.74 -23.42 21.01
C TYR A 64 15.96 -23.53 20.10
N ILE A 65 16.02 -22.71 19.04
CA ILE A 65 17.18 -22.67 18.15
C ILE A 65 18.44 -22.30 18.91
N LEU A 66 18.44 -21.21 19.68
CA LEU A 66 19.56 -20.77 20.48
C LEU A 66 19.98 -21.82 21.55
N TYR A 67 19.00 -22.49 22.17
CA TYR A 67 19.28 -23.54 23.11
C TYR A 67 20.02 -24.72 22.46
N ASN A 68 19.54 -25.20 21.36
CA ASN A 68 20.10 -26.35 20.67
C ASN A 68 21.45 -26.04 19.99
N GLN A 69 21.66 -24.81 19.50
CA GLN A 69 22.91 -24.39 18.88
C GLN A 69 24.01 -24.04 19.89
N GLU A 70 23.72 -23.14 20.85
CA GLU A 70 24.77 -22.52 21.65
C GLU A 70 24.90 -23.11 23.04
N ILE A 71 23.77 -23.44 23.68
CA ILE A 71 23.77 -23.74 25.11
C ILE A 71 24.02 -25.20 25.38
N SER A 72 23.49 -26.08 24.57
CA SER A 72 23.68 -27.52 24.75
C SER A 72 25.18 -27.92 24.72
N SER A 73 26.00 -27.19 23.96
CA SER A 73 27.44 -27.41 23.91
C SER A 73 28.18 -27.08 25.23
N LYS A 74 27.64 -26.14 26.04
CA LYS A 74 28.23 -25.73 27.32
C LYS A 74 27.78 -26.59 28.47
N THR A 75 26.64 -27.25 28.36
CA THR A 75 26.06 -28.13 29.40
C THR A 75 26.45 -29.60 29.21
N GLY A 76 27.24 -29.94 28.18
CA GLY A 76 27.63 -31.32 27.88
C GLY A 76 26.56 -32.11 27.13
N GLU A 77 25.48 -31.51 26.73
CA GLU A 77 24.46 -32.10 25.85
C GLU A 77 24.92 -32.07 24.39
N ALA A 78 24.42 -32.99 23.56
CA ALA A 78 24.79 -33.04 22.16
C ALA A 78 24.31 -31.74 21.44
N LYS A 79 25.27 -31.02 20.84
CA LYS A 79 25.00 -29.82 20.04
C LYS A 79 24.46 -30.22 18.67
N MET A 80 23.38 -29.60 18.24
CA MET A 80 22.91 -29.70 16.86
C MET A 80 23.62 -28.66 15.98
N SER A 81 24.00 -29.05 14.79
CA SER A 81 24.48 -28.13 13.77
C SER A 81 23.31 -27.31 13.19
N GLN A 82 23.65 -26.24 12.50
CA GLN A 82 22.63 -25.46 11.80
C GLN A 82 21.89 -26.27 10.75
N ASP A 83 22.62 -27.14 10.02
CA ASP A 83 22.00 -27.99 9.00
C ASP A 83 21.02 -29.00 9.63
N GLU A 84 21.38 -29.60 10.79
CA GLU A 84 20.45 -30.50 11.50
C GLU A 84 19.21 -29.78 12.02
N ILE A 85 19.31 -28.50 12.43
CA ILE A 85 18.14 -27.71 12.84
C ILE A 85 17.30 -27.31 11.63
N ASN A 86 17.92 -26.95 10.51
CA ASN A 86 17.22 -26.68 9.26
C ASN A 86 16.41 -27.88 8.77
N ASP A 87 16.97 -29.08 8.89
CA ASP A 87 16.26 -30.33 8.48
C ASP A 87 15.01 -30.59 9.33
N VAL A 88 15.01 -30.13 10.59
CA VAL A 88 13.95 -30.40 11.57
C VAL A 88 12.93 -29.26 11.65
N ALA A 89 13.38 -28.01 11.46
CA ALA A 89 12.60 -26.80 11.70
C ALA A 89 12.95 -25.69 10.68
N ASP A 90 12.83 -25.98 9.40
CA ASP A 90 13.20 -25.09 8.29
C ASP A 90 12.47 -23.74 8.35
N VAL A 91 11.17 -23.74 8.63
CA VAL A 91 10.38 -22.49 8.75
C VAL A 91 10.86 -21.61 9.90
N TRP A 92 11.20 -22.20 11.06
CA TRP A 92 11.72 -21.47 12.20
C TRP A 92 13.11 -20.89 11.93
N MET A 93 13.91 -21.60 11.13
CA MET A 93 15.24 -21.12 10.75
C MET A 93 15.19 -19.97 9.77
N GLU A 94 14.25 -19.95 8.84
CA GLU A 94 14.04 -18.82 7.91
C GLU A 94 13.74 -17.53 8.69
N ASP A 95 12.78 -17.57 9.62
CA ASP A 95 12.43 -16.43 10.46
C ASP A 95 13.60 -16.01 11.38
N TYR A 96 14.32 -17.00 11.93
CA TYR A 96 15.48 -16.75 12.76
C TYR A 96 16.59 -16.03 12.00
N GLU A 97 16.97 -16.50 10.81
CA GLU A 97 18.02 -15.89 9.99
C GLU A 97 17.66 -14.49 9.54
N ALA A 98 16.38 -14.22 9.26
CA ALA A 98 15.90 -12.91 8.87
C ALA A 98 15.99 -11.90 10.02
N LEU A 99 15.64 -12.27 11.25
CA LEU A 99 15.54 -11.34 12.38
C LEU A 99 16.78 -11.33 13.29
N TYR A 100 17.48 -12.45 13.41
CA TYR A 100 18.61 -12.61 14.31
C TYR A 100 19.72 -11.55 14.20
N PRO A 101 20.14 -11.09 13.02
CA PRO A 101 21.17 -10.06 12.88
C PRO A 101 20.83 -8.70 13.52
N TYR A 102 19.54 -8.44 13.72
CA TYR A 102 19.01 -7.17 14.25
C TYR A 102 18.60 -7.27 15.71
N LEU A 103 18.69 -8.49 16.30
CA LEU A 103 18.22 -8.79 17.64
C LEU A 103 19.37 -8.77 18.65
N ASP A 104 19.26 -7.94 19.66
CA ASP A 104 20.09 -8.07 20.85
C ASP A 104 19.48 -9.10 21.80
N TYR A 105 20.26 -10.12 22.20
CA TYR A 105 19.81 -11.12 23.15
C TYR A 105 20.82 -11.39 24.25
N ARG A 106 20.31 -11.89 25.38
CA ARG A 106 21.07 -12.39 26.50
C ARG A 106 20.39 -13.64 27.07
N ILE A 107 21.17 -14.67 27.37
CA ILE A 107 20.69 -15.93 27.90
C ILE A 107 21.33 -16.17 29.27
N GLU A 108 20.49 -16.45 30.25
CA GLU A 108 20.92 -16.74 31.63
C GLU A 108 20.44 -18.11 32.07
N ASP A 109 21.20 -18.73 33.00
CA ASP A 109 20.72 -19.91 33.71
C ASP A 109 19.81 -19.53 34.90
N GLY A 110 19.28 -20.54 35.60
CA GLY A 110 18.43 -20.34 36.78
C GLY A 110 19.10 -19.61 37.96
N SER A 111 20.44 -19.46 37.94
CA SER A 111 21.21 -18.69 38.93
C SER A 111 21.49 -17.26 38.50
N GLY A 112 21.11 -16.86 37.28
CA GLY A 112 21.42 -15.57 36.67
C GLY A 112 22.80 -15.48 36.03
N THR A 113 23.50 -16.63 35.87
CA THR A 113 24.78 -16.67 35.16
C THR A 113 24.55 -16.56 33.64
N VAL A 114 25.28 -15.65 32.99
CA VAL A 114 25.17 -15.44 31.53
C VAL A 114 25.82 -16.62 30.79
N LEU A 115 25.00 -17.30 29.99
CA LEU A 115 25.43 -18.43 29.17
C LEU A 115 25.72 -18.01 27.71
N GLY A 116 24.95 -17.05 27.17
CA GLY A 116 25.10 -16.54 25.82
C GLY A 116 24.64 -15.10 25.68
N ARG A 117 25.13 -14.43 24.65
CA ARG A 117 24.71 -13.06 24.29
C ARG A 117 24.99 -12.79 22.82
N SER A 118 24.24 -11.84 22.21
CA SER A 118 24.56 -11.40 20.87
C SER A 118 25.95 -10.77 20.77
N THR A 119 26.60 -10.99 19.63
CA THR A 119 27.96 -10.46 19.38
C THR A 119 27.97 -8.95 19.19
N ALA A 120 26.88 -8.36 18.76
CA ALA A 120 26.70 -6.91 18.56
C ALA A 120 26.69 -6.13 19.89
N ASN A 121 26.43 -6.80 21.02
CA ASN A 121 26.29 -6.17 22.32
C ASN A 121 27.55 -6.37 23.17
N THR A 122 28.59 -5.55 22.94
CA THR A 122 29.85 -5.57 23.71
C THR A 122 29.74 -4.87 25.06
N GLY A 123 28.62 -4.22 25.38
CA GLY A 123 28.37 -3.52 26.66
C GLY A 123 27.79 -4.43 27.74
N ASN A 124 27.49 -3.86 28.92
CA ASN A 124 26.98 -4.56 30.11
C ASN A 124 25.61 -5.27 29.96
N GLY A 125 25.21 -5.57 28.72
CA GLY A 125 24.13 -6.48 28.43
C GLY A 125 22.71 -5.90 28.66
N LEU A 126 21.76 -6.56 28.06
CA LEU A 126 20.34 -6.36 28.32
C LEU A 126 20.05 -6.66 29.80
N THR A 127 19.78 -5.63 30.59
CA THR A 127 19.23 -5.71 31.95
C THR A 127 17.87 -5.04 31.96
N ASP A 128 17.04 -5.33 32.97
CA ASP A 128 15.69 -4.69 33.08
C ASP A 128 15.76 -3.15 33.00
N ASP A 129 16.88 -2.53 33.47
CA ASP A 129 17.09 -1.08 33.37
C ASP A 129 17.56 -0.60 31.97
N SER A 130 18.15 -1.46 31.18
CA SER A 130 18.70 -1.11 29.85
C SER A 130 17.64 -1.00 28.76
N PHE A 131 16.43 -1.50 28.97
CA PHE A 131 15.34 -1.40 27.99
C PHE A 131 14.90 0.03 27.66
N LYS A 132 15.41 1.04 28.36
CA LYS A 132 15.12 2.46 28.03
C LYS A 132 15.58 2.84 26.62
N GLU A 133 16.68 2.24 26.15
CA GLU A 133 17.30 2.52 24.84
C GLU A 133 16.72 1.65 23.71
N TYR A 134 15.90 0.66 24.04
CA TYR A 134 15.30 -0.25 23.10
C TYR A 134 13.90 0.19 22.72
N ALA A 135 13.50 -0.03 21.48
CA ALA A 135 12.13 0.18 21.01
C ALA A 135 11.22 -0.98 21.43
N PHE A 136 11.75 -2.21 21.44
CA PHE A 136 11.08 -3.42 21.90
C PHE A 136 11.96 -4.16 22.93
N GLY A 137 11.33 -4.80 23.92
CA GLY A 137 12.01 -5.61 24.90
C GLY A 137 11.10 -6.66 25.52
N MET A 138 11.60 -7.90 25.62
CA MET A 138 10.87 -9.05 26.13
C MET A 138 11.78 -9.92 27.00
N VAL A 139 11.21 -10.51 28.05
CA VAL A 139 11.83 -11.54 28.88
C VAL A 139 11.02 -12.82 28.77
N LEU A 140 11.69 -13.90 28.40
CA LEU A 140 11.13 -15.24 28.27
C LEU A 140 11.86 -16.16 29.25
N THR A 141 11.14 -16.79 30.17
CA THR A 141 11.68 -17.66 31.19
C THR A 141 11.12 -19.06 31.07
N TYR A 142 12.00 -20.07 31.07
CA TYR A 142 11.60 -21.48 31.14
C TYR A 142 11.84 -22.03 32.54
N ASP A 143 10.83 -22.69 33.09
CA ASP A 143 10.95 -23.39 34.38
C ASP A 143 11.77 -24.70 34.30
N GLU A 144 11.85 -25.46 35.40
CA GLU A 144 12.53 -26.74 35.45
C GLU A 144 11.88 -27.83 34.59
N HIS A 145 10.60 -27.66 34.23
CA HIS A 145 9.85 -28.56 33.38
C HIS A 145 9.93 -28.15 31.90
N GLY A 146 10.37 -26.92 31.59
CA GLY A 146 10.42 -26.38 30.26
C GLY A 146 9.18 -25.57 29.86
N ASN A 147 8.31 -25.22 30.82
CA ASN A 147 7.17 -24.37 30.56
C ASN A 147 7.62 -22.92 30.40
N PRO A 148 7.23 -22.22 29.30
CA PRO A 148 7.59 -20.83 29.11
C PRO A 148 6.68 -19.87 29.89
N ASP A 149 7.30 -18.80 30.42
CA ASP A 149 6.61 -17.60 30.90
C ASP A 149 7.14 -16.37 30.18
N VAL A 150 6.27 -15.59 29.59
CA VAL A 150 6.62 -14.46 28.70
C VAL A 150 6.19 -13.15 29.34
N LYS A 151 7.16 -12.23 29.48
CA LYS A 151 6.90 -10.85 29.93
C LYS A 151 7.41 -9.87 28.90
N VAL A 152 6.51 -9.17 28.23
CA VAL A 152 6.88 -8.02 27.39
C VAL A 152 7.14 -6.83 28.28
N VAL A 153 8.38 -6.33 28.26
CA VAL A 153 8.85 -5.23 29.12
C VAL A 153 8.57 -3.89 28.45
N LYS A 154 8.74 -3.83 27.13
CA LYS A 154 8.55 -2.62 26.33
C LYS A 154 7.97 -2.96 24.97
N SER A 155 6.90 -2.30 24.61
CA SER A 155 6.26 -2.36 23.28
C SER A 155 5.51 -1.05 23.00
N GLY A 156 5.17 -0.82 21.74
CA GLY A 156 4.46 0.39 21.29
C GLY A 156 3.09 0.59 21.94
N GLU A 157 2.34 -0.48 22.24
CA GLU A 157 1.04 -0.44 22.94
C GLU A 157 0.94 -1.50 24.03
N LYS A 158 0.37 -1.12 25.19
CA LYS A 158 0.37 -1.96 26.42
C LYS A 158 -0.83 -2.89 26.59
N THR A 159 -1.85 -2.93 25.71
CA THR A 159 -3.21 -3.21 26.18
C THR A 159 -3.82 -4.59 25.89
N ALA A 160 -3.28 -5.46 25.05
CA ALA A 160 -3.94 -6.72 24.70
C ALA A 160 -3.19 -8.02 25.06
N GLN A 161 -2.05 -7.92 25.71
CA GLN A 161 -1.03 -8.97 25.78
C GLN A 161 -1.35 -10.17 26.67
N SER A 162 -2.10 -10.03 27.74
CA SER A 162 -2.22 -11.09 28.76
C SER A 162 -3.07 -12.31 28.36
N ILE A 163 -4.08 -12.11 27.50
CA ILE A 163 -4.99 -13.22 27.08
C ILE A 163 -4.38 -14.00 25.91
N VAL A 164 -3.75 -13.29 24.98
CA VAL A 164 -3.11 -13.90 23.81
C VAL A 164 -1.91 -14.74 24.24
N LEU A 165 -1.06 -14.19 25.11
CA LEU A 165 0.11 -14.88 25.68
C LEU A 165 -0.27 -16.19 26.40
N ARG A 166 -1.32 -16.22 27.20
CA ARG A 166 -1.75 -17.46 27.85
C ARG A 166 -2.14 -18.55 26.87
N LYS A 167 -2.85 -18.20 25.79
CA LYS A 167 -3.25 -19.19 24.77
C LYS A 167 -2.07 -19.77 24.01
N ILE A 168 -1.03 -18.96 23.76
CA ILE A 168 0.20 -19.42 23.10
C ILE A 168 0.91 -20.39 24.04
N ILE A 169 1.11 -20.01 25.30
CA ILE A 169 1.84 -20.80 26.30
C ILE A 169 1.14 -22.12 26.57
N ASP A 170 -0.19 -22.12 26.72
CA ASP A 170 -0.98 -23.31 27.04
C ASP A 170 -0.85 -24.43 25.97
N ASN A 171 -0.61 -24.08 24.71
CA ASN A 171 -0.50 -25.03 23.61
C ASN A 171 0.94 -25.19 23.08
N TRP A 172 1.93 -24.51 23.68
CA TRP A 172 3.26 -24.42 23.11
C TRP A 172 3.97 -25.76 22.98
N SER A 173 3.83 -26.65 23.94
CA SER A 173 4.44 -27.98 23.89
C SER A 173 3.91 -28.83 22.72
N GLU A 174 2.62 -28.72 22.40
CA GLU A 174 2.00 -29.40 21.27
C GLU A 174 2.50 -28.79 19.94
N THR A 175 2.61 -27.47 19.87
CA THR A 175 3.15 -26.74 18.71
C THR A 175 4.58 -27.16 18.40
N VAL A 176 5.45 -27.31 19.43
CA VAL A 176 6.84 -27.75 19.25
C VAL A 176 6.91 -29.20 18.76
N GLU A 177 6.10 -30.10 19.34
CA GLU A 177 6.09 -31.50 18.95
C GLU A 177 5.62 -31.66 17.50
N ASP A 178 4.60 -30.94 17.10
CA ASP A 178 4.08 -30.94 15.72
C ASP A 178 5.08 -30.37 14.71
N ALA A 179 5.72 -29.24 15.04
CA ALA A 179 6.62 -28.54 14.12
C ALA A 179 7.99 -29.22 13.98
N THR A 180 8.49 -29.86 15.06
CA THR A 180 9.87 -30.40 15.11
C THR A 180 9.92 -31.91 15.30
N HIS A 181 8.78 -32.59 15.29
CA HIS A 181 8.65 -34.02 15.59
C HIS A 181 9.32 -34.44 16.91
N GLY A 182 9.45 -33.50 17.86
CA GLY A 182 10.07 -33.70 19.15
C GLY A 182 11.61 -33.83 19.10
N GLU A 183 12.26 -33.50 17.99
CA GLU A 183 13.71 -33.62 17.83
C GLU A 183 14.48 -32.48 18.51
N LEU A 184 13.88 -31.26 18.58
CA LEU A 184 14.50 -30.16 19.32
C LEU A 184 14.32 -30.30 20.81
N LYS A 185 15.41 -30.12 21.58
CA LYS A 185 15.39 -30.17 23.05
C LYS A 185 14.75 -28.91 23.61
N THR A 186 13.84 -29.08 24.56
CA THR A 186 13.16 -28.00 25.27
C THR A 186 14.11 -27.27 26.21
N PRO A 187 14.22 -25.93 26.18
CA PRO A 187 14.95 -25.14 27.17
C PRO A 187 14.40 -25.38 28.57
N LYS A 188 15.30 -25.53 29.59
CA LYS A 188 14.91 -25.70 30.99
C LYS A 188 15.78 -24.85 31.89
N ASN A 189 15.16 -24.22 32.91
CA ASN A 189 15.83 -23.31 33.81
C ASN A 189 16.67 -22.26 33.09
N ARG A 190 16.06 -21.59 32.11
CA ARG A 190 16.72 -20.60 31.25
C ARG A 190 15.87 -19.32 31.15
N THR A 191 16.55 -18.20 31.12
CA THR A 191 15.95 -16.89 30.84
C THR A 191 16.58 -16.32 29.60
N TYR A 192 15.71 -15.99 28.61
CA TYR A 192 16.08 -15.30 27.38
C TYR A 192 15.58 -13.87 27.49
N ILE A 193 16.48 -12.93 27.28
CA ILE A 193 16.14 -11.49 27.24
C ILE A 193 16.41 -11.02 25.83
N TYR A 194 15.36 -10.53 25.17
CA TYR A 194 15.41 -10.04 23.81
C TYR A 194 15.15 -8.55 23.76
N GLY A 195 15.85 -7.84 22.88
CA GLY A 195 15.65 -6.42 22.64
C GLY A 195 15.98 -6.01 21.23
N MET A 196 15.19 -5.07 20.69
CA MET A 196 15.49 -4.43 19.41
C MET A 196 15.58 -2.92 19.58
N LYS A 197 16.70 -2.34 19.12
CA LYS A 197 16.89 -0.90 19.07
C LYS A 197 16.10 -0.30 17.91
N LYS A 198 15.75 0.99 18.00
CA LYS A 198 15.08 1.68 16.91
C LYS A 198 15.87 1.58 15.59
N SER A 199 17.19 1.78 15.65
CA SER A 199 18.08 1.65 14.49
C SER A 199 18.13 0.24 13.89
N SER A 200 18.02 -0.80 14.72
CA SER A 200 17.96 -2.19 14.24
C SER A 200 16.65 -2.49 13.54
N ILE A 201 15.54 -1.95 14.06
CA ILE A 201 14.23 -2.02 13.40
C ILE A 201 14.28 -1.31 12.05
N GLU A 202 14.90 -0.13 11.99
CA GLU A 202 15.09 0.61 10.72
C GLU A 202 15.86 -0.22 9.70
N GLN A 203 16.97 -0.83 10.11
CA GLN A 203 17.79 -1.65 9.23
C GLN A 203 17.03 -2.90 8.73
N TYR A 204 16.33 -3.58 9.65
CA TYR A 204 15.50 -4.73 9.29
C TYR A 204 14.42 -4.36 8.27
N LEU A 205 13.67 -3.28 8.53
CA LEU A 205 12.63 -2.80 7.62
C LEU A 205 13.19 -2.41 6.26
N ASN A 206 14.35 -1.77 6.20
CA ASN A 206 14.99 -1.38 4.94
C ASN A 206 15.46 -2.60 4.12
N GLN A 207 15.81 -3.69 4.75
CA GLN A 207 16.35 -4.87 4.08
C GLN A 207 15.28 -5.91 3.74
N TRP A 208 14.31 -6.15 4.62
CA TRP A 208 13.37 -7.25 4.53
C TRP A 208 11.92 -6.80 4.35
N TYR A 209 11.60 -5.63 4.85
CA TYR A 209 10.28 -5.06 4.72
C TYR A 209 10.27 -4.08 3.56
N TRP A 210 9.80 -4.52 2.41
CA TRP A 210 9.29 -3.63 1.41
C TRP A 210 8.06 -2.95 2.01
N PHE A 211 8.25 -1.82 2.71
CA PHE A 211 7.26 -0.93 3.34
C PHE A 211 5.81 -1.32 3.03
N GLY A 212 5.32 -2.48 3.46
CA GLY A 212 4.02 -3.07 3.15
C GLY A 212 3.54 -2.81 1.70
N ASP A 213 2.60 -3.54 1.19
CA ASP A 213 2.05 -3.32 -0.16
C ASP A 213 1.33 -1.97 -0.28
N GLU A 214 1.07 -1.28 0.84
CA GLU A 214 0.33 -0.02 0.89
C GLU A 214 1.24 1.20 0.97
N ALA A 215 1.01 2.17 0.09
CA ALA A 215 1.68 3.46 0.14
C ALA A 215 1.22 4.25 1.37
N PRO A 216 2.13 5.02 2.01
CA PRO A 216 1.78 5.82 3.18
C PRO A 216 0.66 6.81 2.86
N ASN A 217 -0.22 7.04 3.82
CA ASN A 217 -1.39 7.91 3.67
C ASN A 217 -1.02 9.33 3.17
N ASP A 218 0.12 9.86 3.62
CA ASP A 218 0.61 11.17 3.20
C ASP A 218 0.95 11.21 1.70
N ALA A 219 1.46 10.13 1.12
CA ALA A 219 1.70 10.01 -0.31
C ALA A 219 0.38 10.07 -1.10
N TRP A 220 -0.64 9.35 -0.63
CA TRP A 220 -1.98 9.40 -1.21
C TRP A 220 -2.59 10.78 -1.14
N TYR A 221 -2.54 11.45 0.03
CA TYR A 221 -3.08 12.80 0.19
C TYR A 221 -2.35 13.81 -0.69
N MET A 222 -1.04 13.75 -0.79
CA MET A 222 -0.25 14.64 -1.66
C MET A 222 -0.60 14.43 -3.13
N MET A 223 -0.65 13.17 -3.58
CA MET A 223 -1.03 12.82 -4.95
C MET A 223 -2.43 13.34 -5.28
N LEU A 224 -3.42 13.07 -4.42
CA LEU A 224 -4.79 13.51 -4.61
C LEU A 224 -4.91 15.04 -4.62
N ALA A 225 -4.16 15.74 -3.77
CA ALA A 225 -4.11 17.21 -3.77
C ALA A 225 -3.54 17.77 -5.09
N CYS A 226 -2.44 17.20 -5.59
CA CYS A 226 -1.88 17.57 -6.88
C CYS A 226 -2.83 17.26 -8.03
N MET A 227 -3.49 16.08 -8.03
CA MET A 227 -4.49 15.72 -9.02
C MET A 227 -5.68 16.69 -8.99
N ALA A 228 -6.18 17.05 -7.81
CA ALA A 228 -7.26 18.02 -7.65
C ALA A 228 -6.87 19.40 -8.21
N ALA A 229 -5.66 19.88 -7.92
CA ALA A 229 -5.15 21.15 -8.47
C ALA A 229 -5.08 21.11 -10.01
N VAL A 230 -4.58 20.00 -10.58
CA VAL A 230 -4.55 19.79 -12.03
C VAL A 230 -5.97 19.76 -12.63
N CYS A 231 -6.92 19.08 -11.95
CA CYS A 231 -8.32 19.03 -12.38
C CYS A 231 -8.96 20.43 -12.40
N VAL A 232 -8.74 21.22 -11.35
CA VAL A 232 -9.25 22.60 -11.28
C VAL A 232 -8.66 23.45 -12.40
N ALA A 233 -7.35 23.40 -12.60
CA ALA A 233 -6.69 24.13 -13.68
C ALA A 233 -7.19 23.70 -15.07
N ALA A 234 -7.28 22.37 -15.30
CA ALA A 234 -7.80 21.83 -16.56
C ALA A 234 -9.23 22.27 -16.84
N TRP A 235 -10.07 22.28 -15.80
CA TRP A 235 -11.44 22.75 -15.89
C TRP A 235 -11.52 24.23 -16.25
N ILE A 236 -10.82 25.10 -15.53
CA ILE A 236 -10.79 26.57 -15.78
C ILE A 236 -10.31 26.83 -17.21
N PHE A 237 -9.21 26.18 -17.64
CA PHE A 237 -8.65 26.40 -18.96
C PHE A 237 -9.55 25.86 -20.06
N ALA A 238 -10.21 24.72 -19.84
CA ALA A 238 -11.17 24.16 -20.79
C ALA A 238 -12.41 25.04 -20.97
N GLN A 239 -12.85 25.76 -19.92
CA GLN A 239 -14.01 26.68 -19.99
C GLN A 239 -13.64 28.02 -20.65
N SER A 240 -12.37 28.38 -20.71
CA SER A 240 -11.92 29.64 -21.28
C SER A 240 -12.15 29.71 -22.80
N GLU A 241 -13.02 30.58 -23.24
CA GLU A 241 -13.25 30.85 -24.68
C GLU A 241 -12.02 31.43 -25.38
N THR A 242 -11.14 32.09 -24.60
CA THR A 242 -9.95 32.73 -25.14
C THR A 242 -8.84 31.73 -25.48
N LEU A 243 -8.69 30.66 -24.70
CA LEU A 243 -7.62 29.67 -24.86
C LEU A 243 -7.97 28.57 -25.87
N LYS A 244 -9.27 28.28 -26.08
CA LYS A 244 -9.80 27.24 -26.99
C LYS A 244 -9.13 25.86 -26.87
N ILE A 245 -8.74 25.48 -25.64
CA ILE A 245 -8.02 24.25 -25.36
C ILE A 245 -8.89 23.03 -25.62
N GLY A 246 -10.15 23.04 -25.16
CA GLY A 246 -11.07 21.91 -25.27
C GLY A 246 -11.58 21.61 -26.69
N ASP A 247 -11.23 22.44 -27.69
CA ASP A 247 -11.71 22.28 -29.09
C ASP A 247 -10.83 21.33 -29.91
N GLY A 248 -9.67 20.92 -29.39
CA GLY A 248 -8.76 20.01 -30.07
C GLY A 248 -9.33 18.60 -30.25
N LYS A 249 -8.97 17.93 -31.37
CA LYS A 249 -9.41 16.55 -31.66
C LYS A 249 -9.06 15.56 -30.53
N ILE A 250 -7.94 15.77 -29.86
CA ILE A 250 -7.44 14.95 -28.75
C ILE A 250 -8.40 14.98 -27.53
N PHE A 251 -9.16 16.06 -27.33
CA PHE A 251 -10.12 16.22 -26.26
C PHE A 251 -11.56 15.83 -26.65
N ARG A 252 -11.74 15.32 -27.85
CA ARG A 252 -13.04 14.86 -28.37
C ARG A 252 -13.16 13.35 -28.41
N GLN A 253 -12.45 12.67 -27.50
CA GLN A 253 -12.47 11.21 -27.42
C GLN A 253 -13.82 10.70 -26.87
N PRO A 254 -14.22 9.47 -27.21
CA PRO A 254 -15.38 8.83 -26.61
C PRO A 254 -15.23 8.70 -25.10
N PHE A 255 -16.34 8.85 -24.37
CA PHE A 255 -16.34 8.77 -22.90
C PHE A 255 -15.77 7.44 -22.39
N GLU A 256 -16.12 6.35 -23.03
CA GLU A 256 -15.67 5.00 -22.65
C GLU A 256 -14.15 4.88 -22.74
N VAL A 257 -13.53 5.46 -23.75
CA VAL A 257 -12.06 5.48 -23.88
C VAL A 257 -11.44 6.31 -22.77
N VAL A 258 -12.01 7.47 -22.46
CA VAL A 258 -11.54 8.34 -21.37
C VAL A 258 -11.64 7.62 -20.03
N PHE A 259 -12.76 6.92 -19.78
CA PHE A 259 -13.00 6.15 -18.57
C PHE A 259 -12.00 4.98 -18.42
N VAL A 260 -11.79 4.20 -19.49
CA VAL A 260 -10.83 3.09 -19.48
C VAL A 260 -9.41 3.58 -19.19
N VAL A 261 -8.96 4.65 -19.84
CA VAL A 261 -7.62 5.22 -19.60
C VAL A 261 -7.50 5.71 -18.15
N ALA A 262 -8.52 6.40 -17.62
CA ALA A 262 -8.51 6.86 -16.23
C ALA A 262 -8.44 5.69 -15.25
N SER A 263 -9.24 4.64 -15.47
CA SER A 263 -9.27 3.44 -14.61
C SER A 263 -7.94 2.68 -14.63
N ILE A 264 -7.33 2.51 -15.79
CA ILE A 264 -6.01 1.87 -15.92
C ILE A 264 -4.95 2.70 -15.19
N THR A 265 -4.95 4.02 -15.37
CA THR A 265 -3.97 4.90 -14.70
C THR A 265 -4.11 4.83 -13.18
N LEU A 266 -5.33 4.86 -12.64
CA LEU A 266 -5.58 4.74 -11.21
C LEU A 266 -5.20 3.35 -10.68
N GLY A 267 -5.51 2.28 -11.41
CA GLY A 267 -5.14 0.92 -11.01
C GLY A 267 -3.61 0.72 -10.98
N ILE A 268 -2.87 1.28 -11.94
CA ILE A 268 -1.40 1.22 -11.93
C ILE A 268 -0.85 2.03 -10.74
N LEU A 269 -1.44 3.17 -10.43
CA LEU A 269 -1.01 3.99 -9.29
C LEU A 269 -1.28 3.28 -7.97
N ASP A 270 -2.43 2.62 -7.82
CA ASP A 270 -2.78 1.85 -6.64
C ASP A 270 -1.75 0.74 -6.36
N ASP A 271 -1.41 -0.01 -7.40
CA ASP A 271 -0.45 -1.13 -7.31
C ASP A 271 1.01 -0.67 -7.16
N LYS A 272 1.41 0.48 -7.73
CA LYS A 272 2.82 0.87 -7.85
C LYS A 272 3.22 2.11 -7.06
N LEU A 273 2.29 2.81 -6.42
CA LEU A 273 2.58 4.08 -5.73
C LEU A 273 3.64 3.90 -4.65
N ASN A 274 3.50 2.87 -3.82
CA ASN A 274 4.47 2.55 -2.78
C ASN A 274 5.86 2.32 -3.38
N TRP A 275 5.96 1.44 -4.36
CA TRP A 275 7.23 1.14 -5.02
C TRP A 275 7.89 2.38 -5.67
N ILE A 276 7.10 3.30 -6.27
CA ILE A 276 7.64 4.52 -6.88
C ILE A 276 8.27 5.42 -5.82
N ILE A 277 7.65 5.52 -4.63
CA ILE A 277 8.09 6.46 -3.59
C ILE A 277 9.18 5.87 -2.71
N THR A 278 9.12 4.58 -2.38
CA THR A 278 10.02 3.96 -1.40
C THR A 278 11.27 3.34 -2.00
N ARG A 279 11.33 3.19 -3.33
CA ARG A 279 12.53 2.65 -3.95
C ARG A 279 13.72 3.60 -3.76
N GLU A 280 14.90 3.02 -3.63
CA GLU A 280 16.15 3.76 -3.48
C GLU A 280 16.12 4.81 -2.34
N GLU A 281 15.58 4.41 -1.19
CA GLU A 281 15.53 5.25 0.01
C GLU A 281 14.78 6.59 -0.22
N GLY A 282 13.78 6.57 -1.09
CA GLY A 282 12.98 7.76 -1.38
C GLY A 282 13.66 8.82 -2.25
N LEU A 283 14.85 8.55 -2.78
CA LEU A 283 15.53 9.50 -3.65
C LEU A 283 14.86 9.56 -5.02
N PRO A 284 14.43 10.76 -5.50
CA PRO A 284 13.75 10.91 -6.76
C PRO A 284 14.67 10.64 -7.95
N GLN A 285 14.24 9.78 -8.87
CA GLN A 285 14.95 9.53 -10.11
C GLN A 285 14.36 10.34 -11.28
N PRO A 286 15.10 10.60 -12.35
CA PRO A 286 14.57 11.23 -13.56
C PRO A 286 13.36 10.48 -14.14
N MET A 287 13.30 9.15 -13.96
CA MET A 287 12.20 8.32 -14.38
C MET A 287 10.91 8.64 -13.60
N ASP A 288 11.00 8.94 -12.31
CA ASP A 288 9.86 9.31 -11.49
C ASP A 288 9.23 10.61 -11.97
N PHE A 289 10.07 11.58 -12.37
CA PHE A 289 9.56 12.80 -13.00
C PHE A 289 8.75 12.49 -14.24
N ALA A 290 9.24 11.62 -15.13
CA ALA A 290 8.52 11.23 -16.33
C ALA A 290 7.18 10.51 -16.00
N ILE A 291 7.18 9.65 -14.98
CA ILE A 291 5.96 8.97 -14.50
C ILE A 291 4.92 10.00 -14.03
N TRP A 292 5.31 10.92 -13.14
CA TRP A 292 4.38 11.94 -12.62
C TRP A 292 3.90 12.91 -13.71
N VAL A 293 4.77 13.29 -14.63
CA VAL A 293 4.36 14.08 -15.81
C VAL A 293 3.31 13.31 -16.60
N GLY A 294 3.48 12.01 -16.82
CA GLY A 294 2.51 11.15 -17.49
C GLY A 294 1.16 11.09 -16.74
N VAL A 295 1.19 10.85 -15.44
CA VAL A 295 0.00 10.79 -14.58
C VAL A 295 -0.79 12.10 -14.62
N PHE A 296 -0.11 13.24 -14.43
CA PHE A 296 -0.80 14.54 -14.44
C PHE A 296 -1.23 14.97 -15.83
N ALA A 297 -0.53 14.54 -16.89
CA ALA A 297 -0.97 14.75 -18.26
C ALA A 297 -2.26 13.97 -18.57
N VAL A 298 -2.37 12.71 -18.11
CA VAL A 298 -3.61 11.93 -18.24
C VAL A 298 -4.73 12.56 -17.42
N THR A 299 -4.47 12.95 -16.17
CA THR A 299 -5.44 13.64 -15.30
C THR A 299 -5.97 14.91 -15.96
N TYR A 300 -5.08 15.73 -16.51
CA TYR A 300 -5.44 16.96 -17.23
C TYR A 300 -6.31 16.64 -18.46
N TRP A 301 -5.92 15.64 -19.25
CA TRP A 301 -6.63 15.21 -20.45
C TRP A 301 -8.02 14.68 -20.14
N VAL A 302 -8.15 13.78 -19.15
CA VAL A 302 -9.42 13.22 -18.67
C VAL A 302 -10.37 14.35 -18.26
N THR A 303 -9.89 15.25 -17.40
CA THR A 303 -10.70 16.38 -16.90
C THR A 303 -11.17 17.28 -18.03
N THR A 304 -10.28 17.59 -18.99
CA THR A 304 -10.63 18.41 -20.14
C THR A 304 -11.68 17.72 -21.01
N CYS A 305 -11.58 16.41 -21.24
CA CYS A 305 -12.57 15.63 -22.00
C CYS A 305 -13.94 15.65 -21.31
N ILE A 306 -13.99 15.49 -19.99
CA ILE A 306 -15.23 15.48 -19.21
C ILE A 306 -15.83 16.89 -19.11
N SER A 307 -15.02 17.94 -18.99
CA SER A 307 -15.50 19.33 -18.90
C SER A 307 -16.33 19.77 -20.11
N ALA A 308 -16.18 19.08 -21.25
CA ALA A 308 -17.00 19.32 -22.43
C ALA A 308 -18.49 19.06 -22.19
N VAL A 309 -18.86 18.22 -21.20
CA VAL A 309 -20.27 18.00 -20.80
C VAL A 309 -20.96 19.31 -20.43
N GLN A 310 -20.25 20.22 -19.76
CA GLN A 310 -20.82 21.52 -19.39
C GLN A 310 -21.04 22.45 -20.60
N LYS A 311 -20.13 22.41 -21.59
CA LYS A 311 -20.20 23.26 -22.75
C LYS A 311 -21.33 22.86 -23.72
N ILE A 312 -21.45 21.56 -23.99
CA ILE A 312 -22.39 21.05 -25.02
C ILE A 312 -23.68 20.47 -24.46
N GLY A 313 -23.74 20.32 -23.13
CA GLY A 313 -24.85 19.68 -22.41
C GLY A 313 -24.79 18.14 -22.45
N LEU A 314 -25.30 17.49 -21.38
CA LEU A 314 -25.24 16.05 -21.20
C LEU A 314 -25.85 15.26 -22.38
N ARG A 315 -27.04 15.64 -22.83
CA ARG A 315 -27.73 14.93 -23.92
C ARG A 315 -26.90 14.92 -25.21
N LYS A 316 -26.34 16.06 -25.58
CA LYS A 316 -25.50 16.18 -26.76
C LYS A 316 -24.16 15.49 -26.60
N TYR A 317 -23.58 15.56 -25.41
CA TYR A 317 -22.36 14.84 -25.10
C TYR A 317 -22.52 13.33 -25.29
N VAL A 318 -23.58 12.74 -24.73
CA VAL A 318 -23.88 11.31 -24.87
C VAL A 318 -24.06 10.91 -26.31
N THR A 319 -24.88 11.67 -27.07
CA THR A 319 -25.19 11.34 -28.47
C THR A 319 -24.01 11.51 -29.42
N GLU A 320 -23.08 12.43 -29.14
CA GLU A 320 -21.96 12.70 -30.03
C GLU A 320 -20.67 12.00 -29.59
N ARG A 321 -20.50 11.77 -28.27
CA ARG A 321 -19.22 11.35 -27.69
C ARG A 321 -19.21 10.01 -26.96
N THR A 322 -20.26 9.18 -27.06
CA THR A 322 -20.22 7.82 -26.53
C THR A 322 -20.24 6.81 -27.68
N LEU A 323 -19.41 5.75 -27.50
CA LEU A 323 -19.39 4.60 -28.41
C LEU A 323 -20.69 3.82 -28.32
N VAL A 324 -21.19 3.69 -27.09
CA VAL A 324 -22.48 3.02 -26.80
C VAL A 324 -23.63 3.61 -27.61
N TRP A 325 -23.75 4.94 -27.68
CA TRP A 325 -24.76 5.59 -28.46
C TRP A 325 -24.58 5.40 -29.97
N ARG A 326 -23.33 5.48 -30.45
CA ARG A 326 -23.02 5.24 -31.88
C ARG A 326 -23.34 3.81 -32.28
N LEU A 327 -22.95 2.82 -31.44
CA LEU A 327 -23.29 1.42 -31.67
C LEU A 327 -24.79 1.19 -31.65
N TRP A 328 -25.49 1.79 -30.65
CA TRP A 328 -26.94 1.69 -30.59
C TRP A 328 -27.63 2.29 -31.85
N LYS A 329 -27.12 3.41 -32.33
CA LYS A 329 -27.66 4.04 -33.54
C LYS A 329 -27.49 3.14 -34.76
N ALA A 330 -26.32 2.53 -34.92
CA ALA A 330 -26.04 1.57 -35.99
C ALA A 330 -26.94 0.32 -35.86
N LEU A 331 -27.06 -0.24 -34.66
CA LEU A 331 -27.95 -1.39 -34.40
C LEU A 331 -29.43 -1.03 -34.69
N ARG A 332 -29.86 0.17 -34.32
CA ARG A 332 -31.23 0.61 -34.58
C ARG A 332 -31.51 0.77 -36.06
N GLU A 333 -30.55 1.22 -36.86
CA GLU A 333 -30.68 1.38 -38.30
C GLU A 333 -30.75 0.01 -39.02
N GLU A 334 -30.01 -1.00 -38.51
CA GLU A 334 -29.95 -2.35 -39.07
C GLU A 334 -31.02 -3.32 -38.48
N ALA A 335 -31.54 -3.04 -37.29
CA ALA A 335 -32.47 -3.89 -36.56
C ALA A 335 -33.78 -4.21 -37.33
N PRO A 336 -34.39 -3.30 -38.12
CA PRO A 336 -35.57 -3.62 -38.88
C PRO A 336 -35.33 -4.70 -39.92
N ALA A 337 -34.21 -4.62 -40.64
CA ALA A 337 -33.83 -5.61 -41.65
C ALA A 337 -33.46 -6.98 -41.04
N ALA A 338 -32.86 -6.97 -39.86
CA ALA A 338 -32.56 -8.18 -39.10
C ALA A 338 -33.83 -8.80 -38.48
N ALA A 339 -34.76 -8.00 -37.98
CA ALA A 339 -36.03 -8.45 -37.42
C ALA A 339 -36.93 -9.09 -38.46
N GLU A 340 -36.91 -8.61 -39.68
CA GLU A 340 -37.65 -9.18 -40.82
C GLU A 340 -37.14 -10.56 -41.21
N ARG A 341 -35.80 -10.80 -41.04
CA ARG A 341 -35.13 -12.11 -41.28
C ARG A 341 -35.38 -13.13 -40.18
N VAL A 342 -35.55 -12.71 -38.92
CA VAL A 342 -35.63 -13.58 -37.74
C VAL A 342 -37.09 -13.85 -37.30
N GLY A 343 -38.09 -13.21 -37.90
CA GLY A 343 -39.50 -13.46 -37.61
C GLY A 343 -39.93 -12.96 -36.22
N ARG A 344 -40.78 -13.76 -35.52
CA ARG A 344 -41.44 -13.36 -34.26
C ARG A 344 -40.46 -12.99 -33.10
N ASP A 345 -39.32 -13.64 -33.06
CA ASP A 345 -38.27 -13.38 -32.01
C ASP A 345 -37.50 -12.08 -32.31
N GLY A 346 -37.33 -11.72 -33.58
CA GLY A 346 -36.73 -10.43 -33.98
C GLY A 346 -37.53 -9.22 -33.50
N GLY A 347 -38.86 -9.32 -33.41
CA GLY A 347 -39.71 -8.26 -32.87
C GLY A 347 -39.52 -8.00 -31.36
N ARG A 348 -39.13 -9.02 -30.58
CA ARG A 348 -38.77 -8.85 -29.16
C ARG A 348 -37.41 -8.17 -29.02
N LEU A 349 -36.41 -8.62 -29.79
CA LEU A 349 -35.08 -8.04 -29.82
C LEU A 349 -35.11 -6.56 -30.21
N TYR A 350 -35.89 -6.21 -31.25
CA TYR A 350 -36.08 -4.82 -31.70
C TYR A 350 -36.68 -3.93 -30.60
N ARG A 351 -37.67 -4.41 -29.84
CA ARG A 351 -38.28 -3.66 -28.74
C ARG A 351 -37.27 -3.42 -27.61
N ASN A 352 -36.45 -4.41 -27.25
CA ASN A 352 -35.44 -4.29 -26.23
C ASN A 352 -34.36 -3.27 -26.65
N VAL A 353 -33.84 -3.35 -27.86
CA VAL A 353 -32.88 -2.40 -28.43
C VAL A 353 -33.42 -0.98 -28.47
N LYS A 354 -34.73 -0.82 -28.80
CA LYS A 354 -35.37 0.50 -28.86
C LYS A 354 -35.49 1.19 -27.51
N ASN A 355 -35.67 0.44 -26.42
CA ASN A 355 -35.85 0.97 -25.07
C ASN A 355 -34.52 1.19 -24.29
N TRP A 356 -33.42 0.58 -24.72
CA TRP A 356 -32.14 0.63 -24.08
C TRP A 356 -31.57 2.05 -23.82
N PRO A 357 -31.73 3.04 -24.73
CA PRO A 357 -31.21 4.38 -24.47
C PRO A 357 -31.89 5.10 -23.31
N THR A 358 -33.13 4.78 -22.99
CA THR A 358 -33.84 5.40 -21.87
C THR A 358 -33.26 4.93 -20.54
N GLU A 359 -32.88 3.65 -20.43
CA GLU A 359 -32.24 3.09 -19.25
C GLU A 359 -30.82 3.62 -19.10
N TYR A 360 -30.05 3.66 -20.18
CA TYR A 360 -28.67 4.20 -20.17
C TYR A 360 -28.66 5.69 -19.79
N MET A 361 -29.58 6.49 -20.27
CA MET A 361 -29.70 7.89 -19.87
C MET A 361 -30.11 8.07 -18.41
N ARG A 362 -30.94 7.18 -17.86
CA ARG A 362 -31.26 7.17 -16.43
C ARG A 362 -30.01 6.85 -15.58
N LEU A 363 -29.25 5.86 -15.98
CA LEU A 363 -28.02 5.45 -15.28
C LEU A 363 -26.95 6.56 -15.27
N LEU A 364 -26.77 7.25 -16.40
CA LEU A 364 -25.89 8.42 -16.49
C LEU A 364 -26.41 9.61 -15.65
N GLN A 365 -27.71 9.82 -15.60
CA GLN A 365 -28.31 10.86 -14.76
C GLN A 365 -28.07 10.60 -13.27
N THR A 366 -28.21 9.35 -12.81
CA THR A 366 -27.92 8.97 -11.40
C THR A 366 -26.44 9.12 -11.04
N LEU A 367 -25.51 8.90 -11.96
CA LEU A 367 -24.08 9.08 -11.75
C LEU A 367 -23.64 10.57 -11.73
N ILE A 368 -24.39 11.44 -12.42
CA ILE A 368 -24.01 12.86 -12.59
C ILE A 368 -24.83 13.80 -11.68
N LEU A 369 -25.98 13.36 -11.17
CA LEU A 369 -26.83 14.14 -10.25
C LEU A 369 -26.11 14.62 -8.98
N PRO A 370 -25.24 13.82 -8.31
CA PRO A 370 -24.46 14.29 -7.16
C PRO A 370 -23.63 15.54 -7.47
N ILE A 371 -23.11 15.66 -8.70
CA ILE A 371 -22.29 16.81 -9.12
C ILE A 371 -23.13 18.10 -9.25
N LYS A 372 -24.42 18.00 -9.55
CA LYS A 372 -25.33 19.15 -9.60
C LYS A 372 -25.74 19.66 -8.22
N GLU A 373 -25.94 18.76 -7.25
CA GLU A 373 -26.30 19.12 -5.88
C GLU A 373 -25.15 19.82 -5.16
N VAL A 374 -23.91 19.38 -5.37
CA VAL A 374 -22.70 20.07 -4.86
C VAL A 374 -22.60 21.50 -5.43
N ARG A 375 -22.98 21.71 -6.70
CA ARG A 375 -22.99 23.05 -7.31
C ARG A 375 -24.07 23.97 -6.75
N GLN A 376 -25.26 23.45 -6.43
CA GLN A 376 -26.31 24.25 -5.77
C GLN A 376 -25.95 24.62 -4.33
N SER A 377 -25.29 23.71 -3.62
CA SER A 377 -24.81 23.95 -2.25
C SER A 377 -23.69 24.99 -2.22
N CYS A 378 -22.75 24.99 -3.16
CA CYS A 378 -21.69 26.01 -3.26
C CYS A 378 -22.16 27.36 -3.81
N GLY A 379 -23.24 27.39 -4.59
CA GLY A 379 -23.78 28.63 -5.21
C GLY A 379 -24.64 29.48 -4.29
N SER A 380 -25.04 28.98 -3.11
CA SER A 380 -25.84 29.71 -2.11
C SER A 380 -24.99 30.45 -1.04
N TYR A 381 -23.67 30.43 -1.15
CA TYR A 381 -22.73 31.09 -0.23
C TYR A 381 -21.95 32.27 -0.86
N TRP A 382 -22.41 32.80 -2.02
CA TRP A 382 -21.90 34.05 -2.62
C TRP A 382 -23.02 35.05 -2.89
#